data_c5498608e5974fd3ecfa5e89b3e93636
#
_entry.id   c5498608e5974fd3ecfa5e89b3e93636
#
_cell.length_a   1.000
_cell.length_b   1.000
_cell.length_c   1.000
_cell.angle_alpha   90.00
_cell.angle_beta   90.00
_cell.angle_gamma   90.00
#
_symmetry.space_group_name_H-M   'P 1'
#
loop_
_entity.id
_entity.type
_entity.pdbx_description
1 polymer ?
#
loop_
_entity_poly.entity_id
_entity_poly.type
_entity_poly.pdbx_seq_one_letter_code
_entity_poly.pdbx_strand_id
1 'polypeptide(L)'
;NLDLAGLSDASFGYDYSSSNMILENVGTAILPMSSTLIAADDTLENKVTTLYFDVDVLLGSWTLTNKLFYEDYSNLNENAYGFSQFHEASVVEDQLILSRVFDGSSMTTSVQISPSIRRTEFTHGDDYYNEYFSRRDLTGPSTALDRRLLATRSGSDYSEYYVGDYTDLGFGVMVDFAHASGLSLLLGARYDVIDMTSTTPAGFTQSDSAFTSSEGGVDVAVNTATDEPSGVSWSGSLSWATPIGLVPYVTMSEQSTVIAGQGAEVQVGNVFTGNAFGSSELMEYGVKGSLLDDRLYFALSSYEMERTDFNAQSITVNQAVKTDGTEFELRWAVSEKFLMTLGYSNMQALMLATIAKGNEFSFLGQADLPLIDPTLLWGGQVGGLIAVGPSKGVRAGMPENIMSVTATYDFGDGFAVSGSVVDVDSVASGQSFAVTLPAYTLVNLSMSYDAEDWSVIVAAKNVTDERYFRANFPDLFGTTVVLPELPRHYQAKLSYRF
;
A
#
# COMPACT_ATOMS: atom_id res chain seq x y z
N ASN A 1 25.18 -5.25 -0.67
CA ASN A 1 26.34 -4.79 -1.37
C ASN A 1 26.46 -3.28 -1.29
N LEU A 2 27.34 -2.82 -0.41
CA LEU A 2 27.46 -1.42 -0.01
C LEU A 2 27.91 -0.48 -1.14
N ASP A 3 28.61 -1.00 -2.13
CA ASP A 3 29.10 -0.20 -3.25
C ASP A 3 28.09 0.05 -4.36
N LEU A 4 26.94 -0.60 -4.35
CA LEU A 4 25.97 -0.50 -5.43
C LEU A 4 25.40 0.91 -5.63
N ALA A 5 25.32 1.70 -4.55
CA ALA A 5 24.85 3.07 -4.57
C ALA A 5 25.94 4.09 -4.24
N GLY A 6 27.21 3.71 -4.31
CA GLY A 6 28.32 4.54 -3.85
C GLY A 6 28.41 4.64 -2.32
N LEU A 7 27.82 3.68 -1.60
CA LEU A 7 27.83 3.63 -0.17
C LEU A 7 29.06 2.85 0.32
N SER A 8 29.73 3.39 1.33
CA SER A 8 30.82 2.69 2.02
C SER A 8 30.30 1.97 3.26
N ASP A 9 31.07 1.04 3.79
CA ASP A 9 30.77 0.35 5.03
C ASP A 9 30.43 1.30 6.18
N ALA A 10 31.10 2.44 6.23
CA ALA A 10 30.81 3.49 7.21
C ALA A 10 29.40 4.10 7.11
N SER A 11 28.74 3.95 5.98
CA SER A 11 27.37 4.45 5.77
C SER A 11 26.34 3.73 6.62
N PHE A 12 26.63 2.55 7.11
CA PHE A 12 25.75 1.76 7.97
C PHE A 12 26.00 1.98 9.47
N GLY A 13 26.91 2.84 9.84
CA GLY A 13 27.22 3.09 11.25
C GLY A 13 27.90 1.94 12.00
N TYR A 14 28.33 0.90 11.30
CA TYR A 14 29.13 -0.18 11.89
C TYR A 14 30.60 0.22 11.93
N ASP A 15 31.22 -0.04 13.07
CA ASP A 15 32.68 0.06 13.20
C ASP A 15 33.32 -1.30 12.93
N TYR A 16 33.65 -1.54 11.69
CA TYR A 16 34.30 -2.78 11.25
C TYR A 16 35.76 -2.89 11.67
N SER A 17 36.34 -1.82 12.21
CA SER A 17 37.73 -1.79 12.64
C SER A 17 37.89 -2.01 14.13
N SER A 18 36.81 -2.03 14.90
CA SER A 18 36.85 -2.15 16.35
C SER A 18 36.80 -3.62 16.82
N SER A 19 37.11 -3.84 18.11
CA SER A 19 36.95 -5.12 18.76
C SER A 19 35.49 -5.61 18.85
N ASN A 20 34.53 -4.77 18.48
CA ASN A 20 33.12 -5.08 18.42
C ASN A 20 32.67 -5.60 17.07
N MET A 21 33.57 -5.74 16.10
CA MET A 21 33.28 -6.30 14.81
C MET A 21 32.80 -7.74 14.95
N ILE A 22 31.57 -7.99 14.51
CA ILE A 22 30.89 -9.29 14.59
C ILE A 22 30.90 -10.06 13.26
N LEU A 23 31.26 -9.37 12.16
CA LEU A 23 31.36 -9.97 10.84
C LEU A 23 32.80 -10.34 10.53
N GLU A 24 33.01 -11.55 10.05
CA GLU A 24 34.31 -12.04 9.59
C GLU A 24 34.43 -11.92 8.07
N ASN A 25 35.63 -11.63 7.58
CA ASN A 25 35.93 -11.56 6.13
C ASN A 25 35.02 -10.60 5.34
N VAL A 26 34.73 -9.47 5.92
CA VAL A 26 33.93 -8.44 5.26
C VAL A 26 34.65 -7.94 4.03
N GLY A 27 33.93 -7.91 2.90
CA GLY A 27 34.45 -7.46 1.61
C GLY A 27 33.32 -6.91 0.74
N THR A 28 33.71 -6.45 -0.44
CA THR A 28 32.75 -5.98 -1.44
C THR A 28 32.62 -6.99 -2.58
N ALA A 29 31.41 -7.12 -3.12
CA ALA A 29 31.13 -7.90 -4.33
C ALA A 29 30.32 -7.07 -5.31
N ILE A 30 30.63 -7.21 -6.59
CA ILE A 30 29.83 -6.62 -7.65
C ILE A 30 28.74 -7.62 -8.02
N LEU A 31 27.47 -7.24 -7.80
CA LEU A 31 26.32 -8.04 -8.18
C LEU A 31 25.78 -7.56 -9.53
N PRO A 32 25.50 -8.46 -10.48
CA PRO A 32 24.80 -8.09 -11.70
C PRO A 32 23.38 -7.61 -11.37
N MET A 33 22.81 -6.76 -12.21
CA MET A 33 21.44 -6.24 -12.01
C MET A 33 20.38 -7.34 -12.01
N SER A 34 20.68 -8.49 -12.56
CA SER A 34 19.82 -9.66 -12.58
C SER A 34 19.90 -10.51 -11.29
N SER A 35 20.77 -10.16 -10.36
CA SER A 35 20.82 -10.89 -9.07
C SER A 35 19.54 -10.66 -8.29
N THR A 36 19.01 -11.74 -7.72
CA THR A 36 17.74 -11.73 -6.97
C THR A 36 17.84 -12.66 -5.76
N LEU A 37 17.04 -12.35 -4.73
CA LEU A 37 16.83 -13.22 -3.56
C LEU A 37 15.84 -14.36 -3.85
N ILE A 38 15.15 -14.34 -4.98
CA ILE A 38 14.13 -15.34 -5.34
C ILE A 38 14.77 -16.74 -5.41
N ALA A 39 14.19 -17.70 -4.70
CA ALA A 39 14.52 -19.12 -4.80
C ALA A 39 13.79 -19.77 -5.99
N ALA A 40 14.25 -20.94 -6.40
CA ALA A 40 13.68 -21.64 -7.55
C ALA A 40 12.24 -22.14 -7.32
N ASP A 41 11.84 -22.28 -6.07
CA ASP A 41 10.55 -22.79 -5.60
C ASP A 41 9.78 -21.78 -4.74
N ASP A 42 10.12 -20.48 -4.84
CA ASP A 42 9.30 -19.45 -4.26
C ASP A 42 7.87 -19.54 -4.81
N THR A 43 6.90 -19.45 -3.91
CA THR A 43 5.47 -19.53 -4.22
C THR A 43 4.77 -18.26 -3.80
N LEU A 44 4.03 -17.67 -4.72
CA LEU A 44 3.04 -16.63 -4.45
C LEU A 44 1.78 -17.00 -5.21
N GLU A 45 0.79 -17.52 -4.50
CA GLU A 45 -0.49 -17.92 -5.06
C GLU A 45 -1.62 -17.09 -4.46
N ASN A 46 -2.44 -16.49 -5.33
CA ASN A 46 -3.66 -15.80 -4.94
C ASN A 46 -4.83 -16.43 -5.68
N LYS A 47 -5.88 -16.77 -4.93
CA LYS A 47 -7.15 -17.22 -5.49
C LYS A 47 -8.25 -16.30 -5.00
N VAL A 48 -9.02 -15.78 -5.94
CA VAL A 48 -10.14 -14.87 -5.64
C VAL A 48 -11.36 -15.35 -6.40
N THR A 49 -12.48 -15.45 -5.69
CA THR A 49 -13.80 -15.62 -6.30
C THR A 49 -14.67 -14.45 -5.89
N THR A 50 -15.13 -13.68 -6.86
CA THR A 50 -15.95 -12.49 -6.61
C THR A 50 -17.29 -12.62 -7.33
N LEU A 51 -18.39 -12.39 -6.62
CA LEU A 51 -19.75 -12.41 -7.15
C LEU A 51 -20.47 -11.09 -6.83
N TYR A 52 -21.16 -10.57 -7.82
CA TYR A 52 -22.02 -9.40 -7.70
C TYR A 52 -23.42 -9.72 -8.13
N PHE A 53 -24.41 -9.22 -7.40
CA PHE A 53 -25.81 -9.33 -7.78
C PHE A 53 -26.51 -8.01 -7.45
N ASP A 54 -26.83 -7.24 -8.47
CA ASP A 54 -27.47 -5.93 -8.35
C ASP A 54 -28.91 -5.99 -8.88
N VAL A 55 -29.83 -5.39 -8.15
CA VAL A 55 -31.25 -5.27 -8.54
C VAL A 55 -31.74 -3.85 -8.36
N ASP A 56 -32.29 -3.26 -9.41
CA ASP A 56 -32.93 -1.97 -9.40
C ASP A 56 -34.44 -2.10 -9.48
N VAL A 57 -35.15 -1.42 -8.59
CA VAL A 57 -36.62 -1.38 -8.54
C VAL A 57 -37.09 0.07 -8.52
N LEU A 58 -37.96 0.44 -9.44
CA LEU A 58 -38.59 1.75 -9.46
C LEU A 58 -39.81 1.77 -8.52
N LEU A 59 -39.78 2.61 -7.51
CA LEU A 59 -40.83 2.83 -6.53
C LEU A 59 -41.42 4.25 -6.69
N GLY A 60 -42.18 4.41 -7.73
CA GLY A 60 -42.70 5.73 -8.14
C GLY A 60 -41.58 6.66 -8.61
N SER A 61 -41.29 7.73 -7.86
CA SER A 61 -40.18 8.65 -8.14
C SER A 61 -38.87 8.29 -7.39
N TRP A 62 -38.85 7.19 -6.67
CA TRP A 62 -37.68 6.66 -6.01
C TRP A 62 -37.13 5.45 -6.77
N THR A 63 -35.82 5.28 -6.73
CA THR A 63 -35.16 4.04 -7.15
C THR A 63 -34.62 3.36 -5.92
N LEU A 64 -34.94 2.09 -5.75
CA LEU A 64 -34.34 1.21 -4.77
C LEU A 64 -33.34 0.30 -5.49
N THR A 65 -32.09 0.41 -5.15
CA THR A 65 -31.03 -0.50 -5.62
C THR A 65 -30.61 -1.38 -4.46
N ASN A 66 -30.58 -2.70 -4.68
CA ASN A 66 -29.93 -3.63 -3.78
C ASN A 66 -28.65 -4.12 -4.44
N LYS A 67 -27.55 -4.10 -3.69
CA LYS A 67 -26.24 -4.58 -4.11
C LYS A 67 -25.79 -5.66 -3.17
N LEU A 68 -25.68 -6.87 -3.67
CA LEU A 68 -25.12 -8.00 -2.96
C LEU A 68 -23.72 -8.30 -3.53
N PHE A 69 -22.74 -8.36 -2.64
CA PHE A 69 -21.35 -8.67 -2.93
C PHE A 69 -20.90 -9.88 -2.11
N TYR A 70 -20.17 -10.77 -2.74
CA TYR A 70 -19.46 -11.87 -2.10
C TYR A 70 -18.05 -11.95 -2.67
N GLU A 71 -17.08 -12.13 -1.78
CA GLU A 71 -15.71 -12.45 -2.15
C GLU A 71 -15.15 -13.53 -1.24
N ASP A 72 -14.46 -14.48 -1.83
CA ASP A 72 -13.63 -15.48 -1.17
C ASP A 72 -12.20 -15.30 -1.67
N TYR A 73 -11.27 -15.15 -0.75
CA TYR A 73 -9.86 -14.89 -1.01
C TYR A 73 -8.98 -15.87 -0.27
N SER A 74 -8.01 -16.44 -0.97
CA SER A 74 -6.91 -17.17 -0.34
C SER A 74 -5.57 -16.75 -0.94
N ASN A 75 -4.57 -16.62 -0.08
CA ASN A 75 -3.18 -16.33 -0.44
C ASN A 75 -2.26 -17.33 0.22
N LEU A 76 -1.24 -17.75 -0.51
CA LEU A 76 -0.08 -18.45 0.04
C LEU A 76 1.17 -17.76 -0.51
N ASN A 77 2.02 -17.28 0.39
CA ASN A 77 3.30 -16.70 0.08
C ASN A 77 4.39 -17.45 0.84
N GLU A 78 5.21 -18.19 0.12
CA GLU A 78 6.39 -18.88 0.65
C GLU A 78 7.60 -18.46 -0.16
N ASN A 79 8.55 -17.79 0.46
CA ASN A 79 9.69 -17.22 -0.26
C ASN A 79 10.99 -17.23 0.53
N ALA A 80 12.09 -17.10 -0.19
CA ALA A 80 13.44 -17.03 0.37
C ALA A 80 13.76 -15.66 0.97
N TYR A 81 12.84 -14.70 0.86
CA TYR A 81 13.11 -13.32 1.21
C TYR A 81 13.04 -13.01 2.70
N GLY A 82 12.22 -13.69 3.46
CA GLY A 82 12.19 -13.42 4.88
C GLY A 82 11.12 -14.15 5.66
N PHE A 83 9.91 -14.27 5.14
CA PHE A 83 8.82 -14.92 5.86
C PHE A 83 7.84 -15.61 4.93
N SER A 84 7.15 -16.60 5.47
CA SER A 84 6.05 -17.26 4.80
C SER A 84 4.75 -16.94 5.52
N GLN A 85 3.71 -16.72 4.75
CA GLN A 85 2.40 -16.38 5.26
C GLN A 85 1.30 -16.97 4.40
N PHE A 86 0.13 -17.13 5.00
CA PHE A 86 -1.09 -17.39 4.27
C PHE A 86 -2.23 -16.54 4.81
N HIS A 87 -3.18 -16.26 3.95
CA HIS A 87 -4.43 -15.59 4.30
C HIS A 87 -5.60 -16.36 3.69
N GLU A 88 -6.66 -16.51 4.46
CA GLU A 88 -7.96 -16.97 4.00
C GLU A 88 -9.00 -15.98 4.51
N ALA A 89 -9.80 -15.41 3.64
CA ALA A 89 -10.83 -14.46 4.00
C ALA A 89 -12.07 -14.62 3.14
N SER A 90 -13.23 -14.40 3.73
CA SER A 90 -14.47 -14.27 3.00
C SER A 90 -15.21 -13.01 3.43
N VAL A 91 -15.86 -12.36 2.47
CA VAL A 91 -16.66 -11.16 2.68
C VAL A 91 -18.03 -11.34 2.05
N VAL A 92 -19.08 -11.05 2.81
CA VAL A 92 -20.44 -10.88 2.31
C VAL A 92 -20.91 -9.47 2.66
N GLU A 93 -21.37 -8.72 1.68
CA GLU A 93 -21.94 -7.39 1.90
C GLU A 93 -23.29 -7.28 1.20
N ASP A 94 -24.29 -6.73 1.89
CA ASP A 94 -25.57 -6.36 1.34
C ASP A 94 -25.82 -4.88 1.61
N GLN A 95 -26.04 -4.12 0.55
CA GLN A 95 -26.27 -2.68 0.60
C GLN A 95 -27.58 -2.35 -0.11
N LEU A 96 -28.47 -1.66 0.59
CA LEU A 96 -29.66 -1.03 0.01
C LEU A 96 -29.39 0.43 -0.24
N ILE A 97 -29.76 0.93 -1.41
CA ILE A 97 -29.65 2.36 -1.76
C ILE A 97 -31.02 2.85 -2.22
N LEU A 98 -31.61 3.72 -1.44
CA LEU A 98 -32.85 4.41 -1.82
C LEU A 98 -32.49 5.81 -2.33
N SER A 99 -32.72 6.06 -3.59
CA SER A 99 -32.32 7.31 -4.24
C SER A 99 -33.49 8.04 -4.92
N ARG A 100 -33.41 9.37 -4.97
CA ARG A 100 -34.33 10.23 -5.70
C ARG A 100 -33.68 11.52 -6.13
N VAL A 101 -34.07 11.96 -7.32
CA VAL A 101 -33.72 13.28 -7.85
C VAL A 101 -34.95 14.19 -7.78
N PHE A 102 -34.76 15.42 -7.32
CA PHE A 102 -35.75 16.48 -7.24
C PHE A 102 -35.31 17.61 -8.17
N ASP A 103 -36.05 17.82 -9.24
CA ASP A 103 -35.77 18.85 -10.21
C ASP A 103 -36.55 20.12 -9.87
N GLY A 104 -35.84 21.18 -9.52
CA GLY A 104 -36.37 22.54 -9.34
C GLY A 104 -36.02 23.45 -10.53
N SER A 105 -36.53 24.64 -10.54
CA SER A 105 -36.29 25.60 -11.63
C SER A 105 -34.84 26.09 -11.74
N SER A 106 -34.10 26.10 -10.64
CA SER A 106 -32.71 26.58 -10.58
C SER A 106 -31.78 25.62 -9.85
N MET A 107 -32.31 24.57 -9.26
CA MET A 107 -31.53 23.62 -8.47
C MET A 107 -32.07 22.22 -8.66
N THR A 108 -31.17 21.27 -8.96
CA THR A 108 -31.43 19.84 -8.89
C THR A 108 -30.83 19.31 -7.58
N THR A 109 -31.61 18.49 -6.86
CA THR A 109 -31.16 17.86 -5.61
C THR A 109 -31.27 16.36 -5.73
N SER A 110 -30.16 15.65 -5.57
CA SER A 110 -30.12 14.20 -5.44
C SER A 110 -30.00 13.80 -3.97
N VAL A 111 -30.78 12.83 -3.54
CA VAL A 111 -30.73 12.27 -2.19
C VAL A 111 -30.55 10.78 -2.27
N GLN A 112 -29.65 10.23 -1.46
CA GLN A 112 -29.44 8.81 -1.29
C GLN A 112 -29.42 8.44 0.19
N ILE A 113 -30.05 7.33 0.54
CA ILE A 113 -30.06 6.74 1.88
C ILE A 113 -29.62 5.29 1.72
N SER A 114 -28.63 4.88 2.49
CA SER A 114 -27.98 3.60 2.27
C SER A 114 -27.65 2.86 3.58
N PRO A 115 -28.56 2.01 4.08
CA PRO A 115 -28.20 1.00 5.08
C PRO A 115 -27.37 -0.12 4.42
N SER A 116 -26.44 -0.69 5.18
CA SER A 116 -25.64 -1.83 4.74
C SER A 116 -25.28 -2.75 5.90
N ILE A 117 -25.01 -4.00 5.58
CA ILE A 117 -24.40 -4.99 6.46
C ILE A 117 -23.26 -5.66 5.70
N ARG A 118 -22.09 -5.76 6.35
CA ARG A 118 -20.93 -6.46 5.83
C ARG A 118 -20.38 -7.39 6.90
N ARG A 119 -20.19 -8.67 6.54
CA ARG A 119 -19.53 -9.64 7.39
C ARG A 119 -18.24 -10.11 6.72
N THR A 120 -17.15 -10.09 7.47
CA THR A 120 -15.84 -10.59 7.08
C THR A 120 -15.43 -11.68 8.05
N GLU A 121 -14.95 -12.81 7.51
CA GLU A 121 -14.33 -13.89 8.26
C GLU A 121 -12.89 -14.03 7.76
N PHE A 122 -11.94 -14.31 8.65
CA PHE A 122 -10.53 -14.41 8.29
C PHE A 122 -9.79 -15.48 9.06
N THR A 123 -8.75 -16.03 8.42
CA THR A 123 -7.70 -16.82 9.03
C THR A 123 -6.37 -16.37 8.45
N HIS A 124 -5.42 -16.09 9.31
CA HIS A 124 -4.07 -15.69 8.95
C HIS A 124 -3.04 -16.45 9.76
N GLY A 125 -1.95 -16.84 9.13
CA GLY A 125 -0.78 -17.39 9.79
C GLY A 125 0.49 -16.93 9.13
N ASP A 126 1.47 -16.55 9.92
CA ASP A 126 2.76 -16.04 9.50
C ASP A 126 3.89 -16.72 10.25
N ASP A 127 5.04 -16.84 9.60
CA ASP A 127 6.26 -17.33 10.22
C ASP A 127 7.45 -16.45 9.86
N TYR A 128 7.71 -15.45 10.67
CA TYR A 128 8.86 -14.56 10.53
C TYR A 128 9.93 -14.79 11.61
N TYR A 129 9.63 -15.56 12.66
CA TYR A 129 10.64 -15.86 13.69
C TYR A 129 11.68 -16.89 13.26
N ASN A 130 11.28 -17.86 12.44
CA ASN A 130 12.14 -18.96 12.04
C ASN A 130 12.64 -18.83 10.60
N GLU A 131 12.39 -17.70 9.98
CA GLU A 131 12.77 -17.47 8.61
C GLU A 131 14.13 -16.80 8.48
N TYR A 132 15.02 -17.49 7.82
CA TYR A 132 16.27 -16.91 7.34
C TYR A 132 16.16 -16.73 5.84
N PHE A 133 17.00 -15.86 5.29
CA PHE A 133 17.26 -15.90 3.86
C PHE A 133 17.90 -17.22 3.51
N SER A 134 17.17 -18.07 2.84
CA SER A 134 17.72 -19.34 2.37
C SER A 134 18.73 -19.13 1.25
N ARG A 135 18.66 -18.03 0.53
CA ARG A 135 19.63 -17.67 -0.50
C ARG A 135 20.51 -16.51 -0.07
N ARG A 136 21.69 -16.82 0.44
CA ARG A 136 22.67 -15.82 0.92
C ARG A 136 23.76 -15.47 -0.09
N ASP A 137 24.12 -16.40 -0.98
CA ASP A 137 25.06 -16.16 -2.06
C ASP A 137 24.32 -15.65 -3.29
N LEU A 138 24.31 -14.33 -3.46
CA LEU A 138 23.72 -13.65 -4.62
C LEU A 138 24.62 -13.65 -5.86
N THR A 139 25.85 -14.16 -5.75
CA THR A 139 26.79 -14.30 -6.88
C THR A 139 26.58 -15.61 -7.64
N GLY A 140 25.96 -16.59 -7.00
CA GLY A 140 25.68 -17.90 -7.53
C GLY A 140 24.26 -18.06 -8.12
N PRO A 141 23.92 -19.23 -8.62
CA PRO A 141 22.57 -19.52 -9.10
C PRO A 141 21.57 -19.55 -7.94
N SER A 142 20.31 -19.30 -8.26
CA SER A 142 19.21 -19.47 -7.29
C SER A 142 19.05 -20.95 -6.93
N THR A 143 18.88 -21.23 -5.63
CA THR A 143 18.64 -22.56 -5.09
C THR A 143 17.23 -22.67 -4.53
N ALA A 144 16.73 -23.90 -4.34
CA ALA A 144 15.45 -24.14 -3.66
C ALA A 144 15.47 -23.64 -2.21
N LEU A 145 14.28 -23.44 -1.64
CA LEU A 145 14.11 -23.07 -0.24
C LEU A 145 14.69 -24.15 0.68
N ASP A 146 15.57 -23.74 1.60
CA ASP A 146 16.12 -24.59 2.64
C ASP A 146 15.43 -24.30 3.97
N ARG A 147 14.13 -24.52 3.99
CA ARG A 147 13.28 -24.29 5.16
C ARG A 147 12.02 -25.14 5.11
N ARG A 148 11.38 -25.23 6.26
CA ARG A 148 10.11 -25.95 6.38
C ARG A 148 8.96 -25.09 5.82
N LEU A 149 8.20 -25.66 4.89
CA LEU A 149 7.03 -25.00 4.30
C LEU A 149 5.89 -24.87 5.32
N LEU A 150 5.06 -23.85 5.17
CA LEU A 150 3.90 -23.59 6.05
C LEU A 150 3.00 -24.80 6.22
N ALA A 151 2.69 -25.51 5.16
CA ALA A 151 1.84 -26.71 5.19
C ALA A 151 2.37 -27.85 6.09
N THR A 152 3.66 -27.82 6.50
CA THR A 152 4.30 -28.83 7.36
C THR A 152 4.54 -28.33 8.77
N ARG A 153 4.10 -27.11 9.12
CA ARG A 153 4.31 -26.52 10.43
C ARG A 153 3.28 -26.96 11.44
N SER A 154 3.68 -27.00 12.70
CA SER A 154 2.77 -27.13 13.86
C SER A 154 2.42 -25.74 14.40
N GLY A 155 1.40 -25.61 15.22
CA GLY A 155 0.97 -24.33 15.78
C GLY A 155 2.08 -23.54 16.48
N SER A 156 3.01 -24.23 17.14
CA SER A 156 4.16 -23.60 17.82
C SER A 156 5.26 -23.11 16.88
N ASP A 157 5.19 -23.46 15.61
CA ASP A 157 6.17 -23.02 14.61
C ASP A 157 5.76 -21.69 13.94
N TYR A 158 4.50 -21.26 14.09
CA TYR A 158 4.05 -19.96 13.62
C TYR A 158 4.53 -18.85 14.57
N SER A 159 4.89 -17.72 13.98
CA SER A 159 5.17 -16.49 14.71
C SER A 159 3.90 -15.84 15.19
N GLU A 160 2.87 -15.89 14.35
CA GLU A 160 1.51 -15.44 14.66
C GLU A 160 0.46 -16.27 13.94
N TYR A 161 -0.72 -16.36 14.54
CA TYR A 161 -1.86 -17.06 13.95
C TYR A 161 -3.15 -16.49 14.51
N TYR A 162 -4.02 -16.01 13.64
CA TYR A 162 -5.28 -15.39 14.00
C TYR A 162 -6.45 -15.99 13.24
N VAL A 163 -7.56 -16.20 13.94
CA VAL A 163 -8.87 -16.55 13.38
C VAL A 163 -9.88 -15.58 13.95
N GLY A 164 -10.72 -15.03 13.13
CA GLY A 164 -11.73 -14.09 13.60
C GLY A 164 -12.75 -13.71 12.56
N ASP A 165 -13.64 -12.86 13.01
CA ASP A 165 -14.66 -12.26 12.18
C ASP A 165 -15.04 -10.89 12.68
N TYR A 166 -15.60 -10.09 11.79
CA TYR A 166 -16.26 -8.84 12.16
C TYR A 166 -17.45 -8.54 11.26
N THR A 167 -18.48 -7.94 11.87
CA THR A 167 -19.70 -7.53 11.20
C THR A 167 -19.86 -6.01 11.33
N ASP A 168 -19.93 -5.31 10.22
CA ASP A 168 -20.17 -3.88 10.13
C ASP A 168 -21.62 -3.61 9.75
N LEU A 169 -22.32 -2.86 10.61
CA LEU A 169 -23.66 -2.33 10.35
C LEU A 169 -23.56 -0.84 10.10
N GLY A 170 -23.85 -0.43 8.87
CA GLY A 170 -23.69 0.95 8.43
C GLY A 170 -25.01 1.60 8.00
N PHE A 171 -25.10 2.91 8.23
CA PHE A 171 -26.19 3.75 7.72
C PHE A 171 -25.65 5.05 7.16
N GLY A 172 -25.80 5.23 5.85
CA GLY A 172 -25.31 6.40 5.12
C GLY A 172 -26.41 7.27 4.54
N VAL A 173 -26.17 8.56 4.45
CA VAL A 173 -26.98 9.56 3.73
C VAL A 173 -26.06 10.40 2.89
N MET A 174 -26.45 10.65 1.64
CA MET A 174 -25.75 11.56 0.73
C MET A 174 -26.75 12.50 0.06
N VAL A 175 -26.38 13.76 -0.04
CA VAL A 175 -27.17 14.79 -0.73
C VAL A 175 -26.26 15.59 -1.66
N ASP A 176 -26.67 15.69 -2.93
CA ASP A 176 -26.00 16.51 -3.93
C ASP A 176 -26.94 17.62 -4.39
N PHE A 177 -26.46 18.87 -4.30
CA PHE A 177 -27.13 20.07 -4.74
C PHE A 177 -26.39 20.65 -5.96
N ALA A 178 -27.03 20.64 -7.12
CA ALA A 178 -26.50 21.25 -8.33
C ALA A 178 -27.36 22.48 -8.71
N HIS A 179 -26.76 23.68 -8.67
CA HIS A 179 -27.45 24.93 -9.00
C HIS A 179 -27.15 25.36 -10.45
N ALA A 180 -28.12 25.97 -11.10
CA ALA A 180 -28.02 26.41 -12.49
C ALA A 180 -26.89 27.44 -12.77
N SER A 181 -26.32 28.07 -11.73
CA SER A 181 -25.13 28.91 -11.85
C SER A 181 -23.81 28.14 -11.98
N GLY A 182 -23.84 26.80 -11.97
CA GLY A 182 -22.68 25.92 -11.96
C GLY A 182 -22.12 25.60 -10.55
N LEU A 183 -22.77 26.16 -9.49
CA LEU A 183 -22.38 25.81 -8.11
C LEU A 183 -22.93 24.42 -7.77
N SER A 184 -22.09 23.55 -7.18
CA SER A 184 -22.46 22.22 -6.70
C SER A 184 -21.95 22.00 -5.29
N LEU A 185 -22.79 21.40 -4.42
CA LEU A 185 -22.48 21.05 -3.05
C LEU A 185 -22.87 19.58 -2.81
N LEU A 186 -21.89 18.73 -2.55
CA LEU A 186 -22.08 17.33 -2.15
C LEU A 186 -21.82 17.21 -0.65
N LEU A 187 -22.77 16.61 0.07
CA LEU A 187 -22.65 16.29 1.50
C LEU A 187 -22.95 14.80 1.71
N GLY A 188 -22.12 14.12 2.45
CA GLY A 188 -22.30 12.72 2.86
C GLY A 188 -22.01 12.54 4.34
N ALA A 189 -22.77 11.66 4.98
CA ALA A 189 -22.48 11.19 6.33
C ALA A 189 -22.89 9.72 6.45
N ARG A 190 -22.10 8.94 7.20
CA ARG A 190 -22.33 7.53 7.48
C ARG A 190 -21.98 7.25 8.95
N TYR A 191 -22.77 6.42 9.60
CA TYR A 191 -22.49 5.89 10.92
C TYR A 191 -22.35 4.37 10.83
N ASP A 192 -21.28 3.84 11.41
CA ASP A 192 -20.94 2.43 11.43
C ASP A 192 -20.79 1.93 12.87
N VAL A 193 -21.28 0.71 13.11
CA VAL A 193 -21.05 -0.06 14.33
C VAL A 193 -20.49 -1.40 13.93
N ILE A 194 -19.38 -1.79 14.53
CA ILE A 194 -18.64 -2.98 14.14
C ILE A 194 -18.51 -3.91 15.33
N ASP A 195 -19.06 -5.10 15.22
CA ASP A 195 -18.86 -6.19 16.19
C ASP A 195 -17.72 -7.06 15.69
N MET A 196 -16.63 -7.17 16.44
CA MET A 196 -15.42 -7.89 16.02
C MET A 196 -14.92 -8.85 17.08
N THR A 197 -14.38 -9.97 16.61
CA THR A 197 -13.71 -10.99 17.43
C THR A 197 -12.44 -11.45 16.74
N SER A 198 -11.36 -11.56 17.49
CA SER A 198 -10.11 -12.17 17.04
C SER A 198 -9.58 -13.13 18.08
N THR A 199 -9.05 -14.26 17.63
CA THR A 199 -8.57 -15.36 18.49
C THR A 199 -7.28 -15.94 17.96
N THR A 200 -6.29 -16.16 18.83
CA THR A 200 -5.20 -17.08 18.59
C THR A 200 -5.58 -18.44 19.19
N PRO A 201 -5.79 -19.48 18.35
CA PRO A 201 -6.21 -20.79 18.86
C PRO A 201 -5.18 -21.44 19.79
N ALA A 202 -5.65 -22.32 20.67
CA ALA A 202 -4.77 -23.03 21.59
C ALA A 202 -3.71 -23.84 20.83
N GLY A 203 -2.45 -23.70 21.25
CA GLY A 203 -1.30 -24.36 20.60
C GLY A 203 -0.62 -23.54 19.53
N PHE A 204 -1.16 -22.38 19.19
CA PHE A 204 -0.48 -21.40 18.32
C PHE A 204 0.17 -20.29 19.13
N THR A 205 1.18 -19.66 18.54
CA THR A 205 1.93 -18.58 19.17
C THR A 205 1.31 -17.23 18.77
N GLN A 206 1.34 -16.30 19.72
CA GLN A 206 1.12 -14.86 19.42
C GLN A 206 2.48 -14.20 19.26
N SER A 207 2.63 -13.34 18.25
CA SER A 207 3.88 -12.64 17.97
C SER A 207 4.36 -11.76 19.14
N ASP A 208 3.40 -11.14 19.80
CA ASP A 208 3.66 -10.35 20.99
C ASP A 208 2.99 -10.98 22.20
N SER A 209 3.77 -11.75 22.91
CA SER A 209 3.41 -12.30 24.23
C SER A 209 3.07 -11.24 25.29
N ALA A 210 2.95 -9.98 24.87
CA ALA A 210 2.83 -8.82 25.74
C ALA A 210 1.38 -8.43 26.10
N PHE A 211 0.36 -9.07 25.47
CA PHE A 211 -1.02 -8.80 25.86
C PHE A 211 -1.40 -9.68 27.02
N THR A 212 -1.28 -9.10 28.20
CA THR A 212 -1.69 -9.73 29.42
C THR A 212 -2.81 -8.90 30.05
N SER A 213 -3.88 -9.54 30.44
CA SER A 213 -4.84 -8.96 31.39
C SER A 213 -4.46 -9.35 32.81
N SER A 214 -4.57 -8.45 33.76
CA SER A 214 -4.35 -8.77 35.18
C SER A 214 -5.62 -9.34 35.81
N GLU A 215 -5.68 -10.64 35.97
CA GLU A 215 -6.71 -11.31 36.76
C GLU A 215 -6.12 -11.77 38.10
N GLY A 216 -6.69 -11.21 39.21
CA GLY A 216 -6.25 -11.57 40.55
C GLY A 216 -4.78 -11.27 40.88
N GLY A 217 -4.15 -10.30 40.16
CA GLY A 217 -2.75 -9.93 40.31
C GLY A 217 -1.77 -10.83 39.56
N VAL A 218 -2.27 -11.70 38.67
CA VAL A 218 -1.47 -12.53 37.77
C VAL A 218 -1.74 -12.06 36.34
N ASP A 219 -0.67 -11.84 35.58
CA ASP A 219 -0.78 -11.51 34.17
C ASP A 219 -1.12 -12.79 33.38
N VAL A 220 -2.25 -12.78 32.68
CA VAL A 220 -2.73 -13.90 31.86
C VAL A 220 -2.70 -13.49 30.39
N ALA A 221 -2.18 -14.34 29.52
CA ALA A 221 -2.19 -14.07 28.09
C ALA A 221 -3.61 -13.96 27.53
N VAL A 222 -3.88 -12.91 26.77
CA VAL A 222 -5.16 -12.72 26.10
C VAL A 222 -5.13 -13.45 24.76
N ASN A 223 -5.84 -14.56 24.67
CA ASN A 223 -5.92 -15.37 23.44
C ASN A 223 -7.16 -15.08 22.59
N THR A 224 -8.15 -14.40 23.15
CA THR A 224 -9.37 -13.97 22.45
C THR A 224 -9.73 -12.58 22.92
N ALA A 225 -10.01 -11.71 21.99
CA ALA A 225 -10.49 -10.36 22.26
C ALA A 225 -11.74 -10.07 21.42
N THR A 226 -12.64 -9.29 21.99
CA THR A 226 -13.85 -8.77 21.35
C THR A 226 -13.92 -7.28 21.57
N ASP A 227 -14.42 -6.55 20.57
CA ASP A 227 -14.65 -5.10 20.65
C ASP A 227 -15.89 -4.73 19.82
N GLU A 228 -16.52 -3.61 20.15
CA GLU A 228 -17.69 -3.09 19.43
C GLU A 228 -17.50 -1.59 19.14
N PRO A 229 -16.46 -1.21 18.36
CA PRO A 229 -16.24 0.19 18.03
C PRO A 229 -17.33 0.75 17.12
N SER A 230 -17.51 2.05 17.17
CA SER A 230 -18.41 2.78 16.28
C SER A 230 -17.80 4.09 15.85
N GLY A 231 -18.16 4.57 14.67
CA GLY A 231 -17.64 5.81 14.12
C GLY A 231 -18.56 6.50 13.16
N VAL A 232 -18.28 7.77 12.95
CA VAL A 232 -18.94 8.60 11.92
C VAL A 232 -17.94 8.90 10.84
N SER A 233 -18.32 8.62 9.60
CA SER A 233 -17.62 9.10 8.41
C SER A 233 -18.45 10.22 7.78
N TRP A 234 -17.82 11.28 7.32
CA TRP A 234 -18.49 12.35 6.62
C TRP A 234 -17.64 12.93 5.51
N SER A 235 -18.28 13.51 4.51
CA SER A 235 -17.61 14.25 3.45
C SER A 235 -18.44 15.46 3.02
N GLY A 236 -17.75 16.55 2.66
CA GLY A 236 -18.33 17.74 2.08
C GLY A 236 -17.47 18.23 0.93
N SER A 237 -18.06 18.46 -0.24
CA SER A 237 -17.37 19.00 -1.40
C SER A 237 -18.17 20.13 -2.00
N LEU A 238 -17.54 21.29 -2.16
CA LEU A 238 -18.09 22.46 -2.84
C LEU A 238 -17.28 22.72 -4.11
N SER A 239 -17.95 22.86 -5.23
CA SER A 239 -17.33 23.18 -6.52
C SER A 239 -18.14 24.20 -7.31
N TRP A 240 -17.47 24.90 -8.22
CA TRP A 240 -18.12 25.86 -9.08
C TRP A 240 -17.66 25.73 -10.53
N ALA A 241 -18.53 25.19 -11.40
CA ALA A 241 -18.32 25.18 -12.84
C ALA A 241 -18.52 26.61 -13.40
N THR A 242 -17.41 27.31 -13.61
CA THR A 242 -17.41 28.68 -14.09
C THR A 242 -17.73 28.74 -15.59
N PRO A 243 -18.27 29.86 -16.10
CA PRO A 243 -18.53 30.03 -17.54
C PRO A 243 -17.28 30.03 -18.43
N ILE A 244 -16.10 30.12 -17.85
CA ILE A 244 -14.80 30.11 -18.56
C ILE A 244 -14.12 28.73 -18.59
N GLY A 245 -14.83 27.66 -18.17
CA GLY A 245 -14.33 26.31 -18.20
C GLY A 245 -13.43 25.92 -17.01
N LEU A 246 -13.34 26.74 -15.97
CA LEU A 246 -12.63 26.41 -14.72
C LEU A 246 -13.60 25.90 -13.66
N VAL A 247 -13.14 24.96 -12.85
CA VAL A 247 -13.91 24.39 -11.73
C VAL A 247 -13.04 24.41 -10.48
N PRO A 248 -12.99 25.55 -9.74
CA PRO A 248 -12.42 25.54 -8.39
C PRO A 248 -13.27 24.67 -7.46
N TYR A 249 -12.61 24.03 -6.50
CA TYR A 249 -13.28 23.17 -5.52
C TYR A 249 -12.54 23.11 -4.19
N VAL A 250 -13.27 22.70 -3.16
CA VAL A 250 -12.75 22.31 -1.86
C VAL A 250 -13.50 21.08 -1.40
N THR A 251 -12.76 20.10 -0.86
CA THR A 251 -13.30 18.87 -0.27
C THR A 251 -12.72 18.70 1.13
N MET A 252 -13.56 18.30 2.06
CA MET A 252 -13.19 17.91 3.41
C MET A 252 -13.88 16.59 3.72
N SER A 253 -13.15 15.66 4.35
CA SER A 253 -13.73 14.40 4.77
C SER A 253 -13.01 13.82 5.98
N GLU A 254 -13.75 13.05 6.76
CA GLU A 254 -13.26 12.19 7.80
C GLU A 254 -13.87 10.81 7.60
N GLN A 255 -13.05 9.78 7.67
CA GLN A 255 -13.46 8.39 7.53
C GLN A 255 -13.04 7.59 8.75
N SER A 256 -13.97 6.85 9.32
CA SER A 256 -13.71 5.83 10.32
C SER A 256 -13.69 4.45 9.65
N THR A 257 -12.73 3.59 10.02
CA THR A 257 -12.56 2.29 9.36
C THR A 257 -11.90 1.26 10.28
N VAL A 258 -12.18 -0.02 10.00
CA VAL A 258 -11.41 -1.13 10.57
C VAL A 258 -9.98 -1.08 10.05
N ILE A 259 -9.02 -1.24 10.95
CA ILE A 259 -7.60 -1.40 10.62
C ILE A 259 -7.32 -2.89 10.56
N ALA A 260 -7.40 -3.44 9.36
CA ALA A 260 -7.15 -4.84 9.06
C ALA A 260 -5.86 -5.01 8.27
N GLY A 261 -5.22 -6.16 8.40
CA GLY A 261 -4.03 -6.52 7.64
C GLY A 261 -4.33 -7.01 6.22
N GLN A 262 -3.38 -7.71 5.63
CA GLN A 262 -3.38 -8.04 4.19
C GLN A 262 -4.51 -8.98 3.75
N GLY A 263 -4.96 -9.89 4.59
CA GLY A 263 -6.06 -10.83 4.35
C GLY A 263 -7.27 -10.52 5.20
N ALA A 264 -7.53 -9.23 5.44
CA ALA A 264 -8.61 -8.74 6.31
C ALA A 264 -8.46 -9.16 7.79
N GLU A 265 -7.29 -9.71 8.18
CA GLU A 265 -7.04 -10.14 9.55
C GLU A 265 -6.98 -8.94 10.50
N VAL A 266 -7.45 -9.15 11.73
CA VAL A 266 -7.30 -8.21 12.85
C VAL A 266 -6.63 -8.96 14.00
N GLN A 267 -5.50 -8.44 14.44
CA GLN A 267 -4.73 -9.06 15.53
C GLN A 267 -5.49 -8.98 16.86
N VAL A 268 -5.39 -10.03 17.66
CA VAL A 268 -6.01 -10.10 19.00
C VAL A 268 -5.65 -8.89 19.85
N GLY A 269 -4.37 -8.50 19.82
CA GLY A 269 -3.87 -7.35 20.58
C GLY A 269 -4.48 -6.01 20.15
N ASN A 270 -4.71 -5.82 18.86
CA ASN A 270 -5.35 -4.61 18.35
C ASN A 270 -6.82 -4.52 18.78
N VAL A 271 -7.55 -5.63 18.75
CA VAL A 271 -8.92 -5.71 19.26
C VAL A 271 -8.93 -5.43 20.77
N PHE A 272 -8.05 -6.08 21.53
CA PHE A 272 -7.97 -5.93 22.99
C PHE A 272 -7.66 -4.49 23.44
N THR A 273 -6.83 -3.78 22.70
CA THR A 273 -6.41 -2.40 23.03
C THR A 273 -7.29 -1.32 22.41
N GLY A 274 -8.30 -1.70 21.58
CA GLY A 274 -9.15 -0.75 20.86
C GLY A 274 -8.44 -0.10 19.66
N ASN A 275 -7.31 -0.63 19.21
CA ASN A 275 -6.53 -0.11 18.08
C ASN A 275 -6.95 -0.69 16.73
N ALA A 276 -7.95 -1.60 16.73
CA ALA A 276 -8.48 -2.22 15.51
C ALA A 276 -9.41 -1.29 14.70
N PHE A 277 -9.66 -0.09 15.20
CA PHE A 277 -10.51 0.90 14.57
C PHE A 277 -9.83 2.27 14.61
N GLY A 278 -9.75 2.93 13.47
CA GLY A 278 -9.06 4.20 13.33
C GLY A 278 -9.79 5.17 12.42
N SER A 279 -9.25 6.38 12.31
CA SER A 279 -9.79 7.42 11.44
C SER A 279 -8.73 7.97 10.49
N SER A 280 -9.20 8.57 9.41
CA SER A 280 -8.41 9.38 8.50
C SER A 280 -9.15 10.67 8.16
N GLU A 281 -8.42 11.75 8.01
CA GLU A 281 -8.92 13.06 7.63
C GLU A 281 -8.28 13.50 6.33
N LEU A 282 -9.04 14.20 5.50
CA LEU A 282 -8.57 14.81 4.25
C LEU A 282 -9.14 16.22 4.11
N MET A 283 -8.27 17.16 3.81
CA MET A 283 -8.63 18.46 3.28
C MET A 283 -7.93 18.66 1.94
N GLU A 284 -8.70 18.89 0.89
CA GLU A 284 -8.20 19.13 -0.46
C GLU A 284 -8.87 20.36 -1.06
N TYR A 285 -8.10 21.17 -1.75
CA TYR A 285 -8.63 22.27 -2.56
C TYR A 285 -7.85 22.36 -3.86
N GLY A 286 -8.53 22.79 -4.91
CA GLY A 286 -7.91 22.81 -6.20
C GLY A 286 -8.74 23.53 -7.26
N VAL A 287 -8.21 23.45 -8.46
CA VAL A 287 -8.89 23.89 -9.66
C VAL A 287 -8.64 22.91 -10.78
N LYS A 288 -9.71 22.53 -11.47
CA LYS A 288 -9.63 21.72 -12.69
C LYS A 288 -10.33 22.47 -13.81
N GLY A 289 -9.96 22.16 -15.04
CA GLY A 289 -10.56 22.85 -16.17
C GLY A 289 -10.42 22.08 -17.47
N SER A 290 -11.38 22.34 -18.36
CA SER A 290 -11.32 21.91 -19.75
C SER A 290 -11.33 23.16 -20.62
N LEU A 291 -10.34 23.30 -21.47
CA LEU A 291 -10.07 24.46 -22.30
C LEU A 291 -9.83 24.03 -23.75
N LEU A 292 -9.80 25.00 -24.67
CA LEU A 292 -9.53 24.79 -26.10
C LEU A 292 -10.50 23.80 -26.75
N ASP A 293 -11.79 23.95 -26.50
CA ASP A 293 -12.84 23.03 -26.97
C ASP A 293 -12.59 21.59 -26.51
N ASP A 294 -12.36 21.42 -25.20
CA ASP A 294 -12.08 20.15 -24.50
C ASP A 294 -10.81 19.42 -24.94
N ARG A 295 -9.93 20.10 -25.68
CA ARG A 295 -8.63 19.51 -26.07
C ARG A 295 -7.55 19.61 -25.00
N LEU A 296 -7.72 20.49 -24.02
CA LEU A 296 -6.80 20.67 -22.91
C LEU A 296 -7.57 20.51 -21.60
N TYR A 297 -7.27 19.45 -20.88
CA TYR A 297 -7.68 19.25 -19.51
C TYR A 297 -6.50 19.47 -18.57
N PHE A 298 -6.72 20.14 -17.44
CA PHE A 298 -5.76 20.21 -16.35
C PHE A 298 -6.45 20.13 -15.00
N ALA A 299 -5.70 19.67 -14.00
CA ALA A 299 -6.05 19.70 -12.60
C ALA A 299 -4.83 20.12 -11.77
N LEU A 300 -5.05 21.00 -10.82
CA LEU A 300 -4.09 21.40 -9.81
C LEU A 300 -4.77 21.29 -8.45
N SER A 301 -4.23 20.50 -7.56
CA SER A 301 -4.73 20.37 -6.20
C SER A 301 -3.61 20.51 -5.17
N SER A 302 -4.01 20.91 -3.97
CA SER A 302 -3.20 20.82 -2.77
C SER A 302 -4.02 20.17 -1.68
N TYR A 303 -3.40 19.27 -0.94
CA TYR A 303 -4.08 18.48 0.09
C TYR A 303 -3.26 18.34 1.36
N GLU A 304 -3.97 18.12 2.44
CA GLU A 304 -3.44 17.65 3.72
C GLU A 304 -4.28 16.42 4.13
N MET A 305 -3.61 15.33 4.45
CA MET A 305 -4.23 14.10 4.89
C MET A 305 -3.55 13.60 6.17
N GLU A 306 -4.34 13.19 7.13
CA GLU A 306 -3.88 12.50 8.32
C GLU A 306 -4.58 11.16 8.44
N ARG A 307 -3.82 10.11 8.76
CA ARG A 307 -4.39 8.77 8.96
C ARG A 307 -3.65 8.00 10.03
N THR A 308 -4.32 7.06 10.65
CA THR A 308 -3.67 6.02 11.42
C THR A 308 -2.80 5.17 10.48
N ASP A 309 -1.51 5.02 10.80
CA ASP A 309 -0.62 4.15 10.04
C ASP A 309 -0.67 2.74 10.63
N PHE A 310 -0.74 1.75 9.76
CA PHE A 310 -0.76 0.34 10.10
C PHE A 310 0.51 -0.34 9.60
N ASN A 311 1.16 -1.07 10.48
CA ASN A 311 2.20 -2.01 10.12
C ASN A 311 1.69 -3.42 10.39
N ALA A 312 1.51 -4.23 9.35
CA ALA A 312 0.98 -5.59 9.44
C ALA A 312 1.82 -6.53 10.30
N GLN A 313 3.07 -6.19 10.58
CA GLN A 313 4.02 -7.01 11.35
C GLN A 313 4.23 -6.53 12.78
N SER A 314 3.51 -5.54 13.21
CA SER A 314 3.56 -5.05 14.59
C SER A 314 2.17 -4.65 15.06
N ILE A 315 1.97 -4.76 16.36
CA ILE A 315 0.79 -4.19 16.99
C ILE A 315 0.75 -2.72 16.65
N THR A 316 -0.37 -2.28 16.13
CA THR A 316 -0.60 -0.88 15.82
C THR A 316 -0.47 -0.06 17.10
N VAL A 317 0.66 0.51 17.30
CA VAL A 317 0.75 1.68 18.14
C VAL A 317 0.17 2.79 17.29
N ASN A 318 -0.94 3.43 17.66
CA ASN A 318 -1.60 4.52 16.95
C ASN A 318 -0.58 5.55 16.44
N GLN A 319 0.04 5.24 15.32
CA GLN A 319 0.99 6.11 14.66
C GLN A 319 0.21 6.85 13.59
N ALA A 320 -0.04 8.12 13.82
CA ALA A 320 -0.61 8.96 12.79
C ALA A 320 0.47 9.35 11.79
N VAL A 321 0.15 9.26 10.52
CA VAL A 321 0.95 9.80 9.42
C VAL A 321 0.19 10.96 8.82
N LYS A 322 0.84 12.12 8.80
CA LYS A 322 0.38 13.31 8.10
C LYS A 322 1.08 13.43 6.76
N THR A 323 0.30 13.59 5.71
CA THR A 323 0.81 13.82 4.35
C THR A 323 0.25 15.13 3.84
N ASP A 324 1.11 16.04 3.41
CA ASP A 324 0.73 17.22 2.66
C ASP A 324 1.38 17.18 1.28
N GLY A 325 0.65 17.68 0.28
CA GLY A 325 1.12 17.62 -1.07
C GLY A 325 0.43 18.57 -2.03
N THR A 326 1.03 18.65 -3.21
CA THR A 326 0.49 19.36 -4.36
C THR A 326 0.61 18.48 -5.58
N GLU A 327 -0.46 18.37 -6.34
CA GLU A 327 -0.50 17.57 -7.55
C GLU A 327 -0.91 18.42 -8.74
N PHE A 328 -0.27 18.17 -9.88
CA PHE A 328 -0.63 18.76 -11.15
C PHE A 328 -0.77 17.70 -12.22
N GLU A 329 -1.88 17.72 -12.92
CA GLU A 329 -2.18 16.86 -14.06
C GLU A 329 -2.50 17.71 -15.28
N LEU A 330 -1.97 17.30 -16.44
CA LEU A 330 -2.30 17.87 -17.75
C LEU A 330 -2.55 16.75 -18.74
N ARG A 331 -3.64 16.86 -19.51
CA ARG A 331 -3.93 16.04 -20.70
C ARG A 331 -4.22 16.97 -21.86
N TRP A 332 -3.43 16.89 -22.90
CA TRP A 332 -3.53 17.80 -24.02
C TRP A 332 -3.55 17.05 -25.37
N ALA A 333 -4.69 17.09 -26.05
CA ALA A 333 -4.81 16.73 -27.45
C ALA A 333 -4.31 17.91 -28.29
N VAL A 334 -2.98 17.99 -28.48
CA VAL A 334 -2.32 19.07 -29.21
C VAL A 334 -2.84 19.15 -30.64
N SER A 335 -3.11 17.98 -31.23
CA SER A 335 -3.78 17.81 -32.51
C SER A 335 -4.56 16.49 -32.50
N GLU A 336 -5.29 16.19 -33.56
CA GLU A 336 -5.98 14.90 -33.76
C GLU A 336 -5.02 13.68 -33.72
N LYS A 337 -3.73 13.93 -33.95
CA LYS A 337 -2.69 12.90 -34.01
C LYS A 337 -1.72 12.91 -32.84
N PHE A 338 -1.73 13.96 -32.03
CA PHE A 338 -0.72 14.12 -30.99
C PHE A 338 -1.37 14.38 -29.63
N LEU A 339 -1.19 13.44 -28.72
CA LEU A 339 -1.62 13.51 -27.33
C LEU A 339 -0.42 13.61 -26.41
N MET A 340 -0.49 14.50 -25.42
CA MET A 340 0.49 14.64 -24.37
C MET A 340 -0.19 14.58 -23.00
N THR A 341 0.42 13.87 -22.05
CA THR A 341 0.04 13.91 -20.64
C THR A 341 1.25 14.28 -19.78
N LEU A 342 1.01 15.05 -18.73
CA LEU A 342 2.00 15.39 -17.73
C LEU A 342 1.37 15.19 -16.36
N GLY A 343 2.09 14.54 -15.46
CA GLY A 343 1.77 14.43 -14.05
C GLY A 343 2.95 14.92 -13.21
N TYR A 344 2.67 15.68 -12.19
CA TYR A 344 3.64 16.11 -11.19
C TYR A 344 3.02 15.97 -9.80
N SER A 345 3.76 15.38 -8.88
CA SER A 345 3.40 15.29 -7.48
C SER A 345 4.57 15.77 -6.63
N ASN A 346 4.30 16.67 -5.72
CA ASN A 346 5.17 17.03 -4.62
C ASN A 346 4.46 16.64 -3.33
N MET A 347 5.09 15.81 -2.50
CA MET A 347 4.46 15.34 -1.28
C MET A 347 5.49 15.14 -0.16
N GLN A 348 5.07 15.42 1.07
CA GLN A 348 5.84 15.11 2.26
C GLN A 348 4.98 14.28 3.22
N ALA A 349 5.46 13.11 3.60
CA ALA A 349 4.84 12.28 4.62
C ALA A 349 5.61 12.43 5.94
N LEU A 350 4.88 12.79 6.99
CA LEU A 350 5.42 12.99 8.34
C LEU A 350 4.83 11.96 9.29
N MET A 351 5.67 11.36 10.10
CA MET A 351 5.24 10.51 11.21
C MET A 351 5.00 11.38 12.43
N LEU A 352 3.75 11.45 12.88
CA LEU A 352 3.36 12.28 14.04
C LEU A 352 3.66 11.58 15.36
N ALA A 353 3.71 10.25 15.39
CA ALA A 353 4.17 9.53 16.55
C ALA A 353 5.69 9.66 16.68
N THR A 354 6.16 9.96 17.86
CA THR A 354 7.58 10.00 18.17
C THR A 354 8.11 8.56 18.17
N ILE A 355 8.59 8.07 17.04
CA ILE A 355 9.49 6.93 17.04
C ILE A 355 10.77 7.42 17.70
N ALA A 356 10.79 7.38 19.01
CA ALA A 356 11.95 7.87 19.80
C ALA A 356 13.17 6.98 19.57
N LYS A 357 12.96 5.71 19.23
CA LYS A 357 13.98 4.73 18.84
C LYS A 357 13.26 3.59 18.15
N GLY A 358 13.61 3.30 16.92
CA GLY A 358 13.25 2.08 16.20
C GLY A 358 14.48 1.20 16.02
N ASN A 359 14.27 -0.07 15.91
CA ASN A 359 15.30 -1.03 15.53
C ASN A 359 14.96 -1.54 14.14
N GLU A 360 15.89 -1.40 13.22
CA GLU A 360 15.77 -2.08 11.93
C GLU A 360 16.37 -3.48 12.06
N PHE A 361 15.74 -4.44 11.41
CA PHE A 361 16.21 -5.82 11.41
C PHE A 361 17.31 -6.02 10.39
N SER A 362 18.28 -6.85 10.77
CA SER A 362 19.28 -7.35 9.87
C SER A 362 18.87 -8.74 9.36
N PHE A 363 19.18 -9.03 8.11
CA PHE A 363 19.04 -10.38 7.55
C PHE A 363 20.16 -11.36 7.97
N LEU A 364 21.01 -10.94 8.86
CA LEU A 364 22.05 -11.79 9.45
C LEU A 364 21.45 -12.58 10.61
N GLY A 365 21.57 -13.89 10.58
CA GLY A 365 21.16 -14.77 11.66
C GLY A 365 22.33 -15.23 12.52
N GLN A 366 22.04 -16.04 13.54
CA GLN A 366 23.05 -16.61 14.43
C GLN A 366 24.09 -17.44 13.67
N ALA A 367 23.71 -18.10 12.58
CA ALA A 367 24.65 -18.88 11.76
C ALA A 367 25.68 -17.99 11.05
N ASP A 368 25.35 -16.72 10.77
CA ASP A 368 26.25 -15.75 10.14
C ASP A 368 27.14 -15.06 11.16
N LEU A 369 26.69 -14.99 12.39
CA LEU A 369 27.29 -14.25 13.50
C LEU A 369 27.47 -15.17 14.70
N PRO A 370 28.38 -16.15 14.64
CA PRO A 370 28.50 -17.20 15.66
C PRO A 370 28.92 -16.69 17.05
N LEU A 371 29.44 -15.46 17.12
CA LEU A 371 29.87 -14.83 18.37
C LEU A 371 28.89 -13.79 18.91
N ILE A 372 27.72 -13.64 18.25
CA ILE A 372 26.73 -12.66 18.71
C ILE A 372 26.13 -13.09 20.06
N ASP A 373 25.87 -12.10 20.90
CA ASP A 373 25.10 -12.30 22.12
C ASP A 373 23.65 -12.74 21.73
N PRO A 374 23.17 -13.90 22.21
CA PRO A 374 21.84 -14.39 21.94
C PRO A 374 20.71 -13.38 22.29
N THR A 375 20.97 -12.48 23.25
CA THR A 375 19.99 -11.43 23.63
C THR A 375 19.77 -10.37 22.56
N LEU A 376 20.65 -10.31 21.56
CA LEU A 376 20.50 -9.42 20.39
C LEU A 376 19.78 -10.09 19.22
N LEU A 377 19.39 -11.34 19.38
CA LEU A 377 18.63 -12.07 18.38
C LEU A 377 17.13 -11.92 18.65
N TRP A 378 16.41 -11.53 17.63
CA TRP A 378 14.96 -11.55 17.61
C TRP A 378 14.52 -12.53 16.52
N GLY A 379 13.78 -13.58 16.90
CA GLY A 379 13.38 -14.63 15.95
C GLY A 379 14.54 -15.27 15.15
N GLY A 380 15.74 -15.41 15.75
CA GLY A 380 16.90 -15.94 15.06
C GLY A 380 17.65 -14.96 14.16
N GLN A 381 17.12 -13.75 13.99
CA GLN A 381 17.76 -12.66 13.25
C GLN A 381 18.38 -11.65 14.22
N VAL A 382 19.40 -10.94 13.77
CA VAL A 382 20.00 -9.89 14.56
C VAL A 382 19.11 -8.66 14.54
N GLY A 383 18.43 -8.40 15.63
CA GLY A 383 17.62 -7.21 15.87
C GLY A 383 18.40 -6.11 16.58
N GLY A 384 18.02 -4.87 16.35
CA GLY A 384 18.48 -3.75 17.16
C GLY A 384 19.93 -3.32 16.97
N LEU A 385 20.64 -3.82 15.96
CA LEU A 385 22.00 -3.38 15.66
C LEU A 385 22.05 -1.99 15.03
N ILE A 386 20.98 -1.55 14.42
CA ILE A 386 20.87 -0.23 13.82
C ILE A 386 19.92 0.59 14.68
N ALA A 387 20.50 1.43 15.53
CA ALA A 387 19.69 2.40 16.25
C ALA A 387 19.15 3.44 15.26
N VAL A 388 17.86 3.45 15.07
CA VAL A 388 17.20 4.48 14.29
C VAL A 388 17.26 5.79 15.08
N GLY A 389 18.00 6.76 14.55
CA GLY A 389 17.99 8.12 15.08
C GLY A 389 16.60 8.75 14.93
N PRO A 390 16.32 9.88 15.60
CA PRO A 390 15.07 10.59 15.39
C PRO A 390 14.94 10.94 13.91
N SER A 391 13.88 10.50 13.28
CA SER A 391 13.61 10.61 11.83
C SER A 391 13.32 12.05 11.37
N LYS A 392 13.49 13.07 12.18
CA LYS A 392 13.03 14.44 11.92
C LYS A 392 11.53 14.52 11.57
N GLY A 393 10.79 13.46 11.86
CA GLY A 393 9.38 13.33 11.52
C GLY A 393 9.11 12.90 10.07
N VAL A 394 10.09 12.87 9.16
CA VAL A 394 9.86 12.48 7.77
C VAL A 394 9.81 10.96 7.65
N ARG A 395 8.85 10.42 6.88
CA ARG A 395 8.78 8.99 6.56
C ARG A 395 9.79 8.65 5.46
N ALA A 396 10.62 7.64 5.71
CA ALA A 396 11.58 7.15 4.72
C ALA A 396 10.87 6.41 3.55
N GLY A 397 11.57 6.25 2.44
CA GLY A 397 11.10 5.47 1.29
C GLY A 397 10.14 6.19 0.36
N MET A 398 9.74 7.42 0.67
CA MET A 398 8.81 8.21 -0.14
C MET A 398 9.55 9.38 -0.82
N PRO A 399 9.58 9.44 -2.17
CA PRO A 399 10.19 10.57 -2.87
C PRO A 399 9.34 11.83 -2.69
N GLU A 400 10.00 12.97 -2.50
CA GLU A 400 9.31 14.25 -2.36
C GLU A 400 8.72 14.72 -3.69
N ASN A 401 9.44 14.52 -4.80
CA ASN A 401 8.97 14.91 -6.12
C ASN A 401 8.96 13.72 -7.07
N ILE A 402 7.87 13.60 -7.80
CA ILE A 402 7.72 12.70 -8.95
C ILE A 402 7.15 13.49 -10.11
N MET A 403 7.80 13.40 -11.27
CA MET A 403 7.30 13.97 -12.52
C MET A 403 7.19 12.89 -13.58
N SER A 404 6.11 12.91 -14.34
CA SER A 404 5.94 12.04 -15.50
C SER A 404 5.42 12.81 -16.71
N VAL A 405 5.98 12.51 -17.87
CA VAL A 405 5.51 13.05 -19.15
C VAL A 405 5.37 11.88 -20.12
N THR A 406 4.22 11.79 -20.77
CA THR A 406 4.01 10.83 -21.86
C THR A 406 3.51 11.57 -23.10
N ALA A 407 4.06 11.25 -24.25
CA ALA A 407 3.64 11.78 -25.54
C ALA A 407 3.39 10.63 -26.51
N THR A 408 2.26 10.68 -27.19
CA THR A 408 1.84 9.69 -28.19
C THR A 408 1.53 10.37 -29.52
N TYR A 409 2.08 9.87 -30.58
CA TYR A 409 1.79 10.31 -31.94
C TYR A 409 1.16 9.17 -32.74
N ASP A 410 -0.05 9.42 -33.25
CA ASP A 410 -0.78 8.55 -34.16
C ASP A 410 -0.45 8.92 -35.61
N PHE A 411 0.21 8.01 -36.33
CA PHE A 411 0.54 8.18 -37.74
C PHE A 411 -0.67 7.93 -38.66
N GLY A 412 -1.72 7.37 -38.14
CA GLY A 412 -2.87 6.89 -38.90
C GLY A 412 -2.71 5.40 -39.29
N ASP A 413 -3.71 4.83 -39.93
CA ASP A 413 -3.75 3.43 -40.38
C ASP A 413 -3.45 2.42 -39.25
N GLY A 414 -3.80 2.78 -38.01
CA GLY A 414 -3.62 1.94 -36.80
C GLY A 414 -2.21 2.00 -36.18
N PHE A 415 -1.28 2.78 -36.73
CA PHE A 415 0.09 2.85 -36.21
C PHE A 415 0.31 4.07 -35.31
N ALA A 416 0.81 3.82 -34.09
CA ALA A 416 1.16 4.87 -33.15
C ALA A 416 2.49 4.60 -32.44
N VAL A 417 3.15 5.69 -32.02
CA VAL A 417 4.39 5.64 -31.23
C VAL A 417 4.19 6.49 -29.98
N SER A 418 4.63 5.96 -28.84
CA SER A 418 4.56 6.65 -27.56
C SER A 418 5.93 6.66 -26.86
N GLY A 419 6.24 7.77 -26.20
CA GLY A 419 7.41 7.89 -25.34
C GLY A 419 7.00 8.43 -23.98
N SER A 420 7.63 7.94 -22.89
CA SER A 420 7.45 8.50 -21.57
C SER A 420 8.76 8.73 -20.86
N VAL A 421 8.77 9.78 -20.04
CA VAL A 421 9.87 10.10 -19.10
C VAL A 421 9.27 10.15 -17.71
N VAL A 422 9.90 9.48 -16.75
CA VAL A 422 9.54 9.53 -15.32
C VAL A 422 10.80 9.93 -14.55
N ASP A 423 10.70 10.99 -13.79
CA ASP A 423 11.75 11.52 -12.93
C ASP A 423 11.32 11.39 -11.47
N VAL A 424 12.20 10.89 -10.62
CA VAL A 424 11.94 10.57 -9.21
C VAL A 424 13.11 11.04 -8.36
N ASP A 425 12.80 11.79 -7.31
CA ASP A 425 13.79 12.28 -6.35
C ASP A 425 14.48 11.15 -5.58
N SER A 426 15.63 11.48 -5.00
CA SER A 426 16.34 10.61 -4.06
C SER A 426 15.51 10.41 -2.78
N VAL A 427 15.61 9.22 -2.19
CA VAL A 427 14.91 8.87 -0.96
C VAL A 427 15.83 8.26 0.08
N ALA A 428 15.52 8.44 1.36
CA ALA A 428 16.11 7.62 2.40
C ALA A 428 15.64 6.17 2.25
N SER A 429 16.56 5.22 2.30
CA SER A 429 16.24 3.80 2.19
C SER A 429 15.46 3.28 3.40
N GLY A 430 15.71 3.81 4.59
CA GLY A 430 15.07 3.41 5.84
C GLY A 430 15.03 4.53 6.87
N GLN A 431 14.36 4.29 7.98
CA GLN A 431 14.11 5.28 9.04
C GLN A 431 15.39 5.74 9.76
N SER A 432 16.49 5.02 9.65
CA SER A 432 17.80 5.49 10.14
C SER A 432 18.37 6.66 9.34
N PHE A 433 17.89 6.90 8.10
CA PHE A 433 18.42 7.89 7.16
C PHE A 433 19.94 7.73 6.88
N ALA A 434 20.48 6.54 7.17
CA ALA A 434 21.90 6.25 6.96
C ALA A 434 22.23 6.01 5.49
N VAL A 435 21.27 5.54 4.71
CA VAL A 435 21.42 5.20 3.28
C VAL A 435 20.45 6.03 2.46
N THR A 436 20.98 6.73 1.46
CA THR A 436 20.17 7.48 0.47
C THR A 436 20.22 6.76 -0.87
N LEU A 437 19.07 6.40 -1.38
CA LEU A 437 18.92 5.90 -2.75
C LEU A 437 18.90 7.08 -3.71
N PRO A 438 19.72 7.04 -4.78
CA PRO A 438 19.84 8.17 -5.70
C PRO A 438 18.55 8.45 -6.45
N ALA A 439 18.34 9.70 -6.83
CA ALA A 439 17.33 10.09 -7.80
C ALA A 439 17.58 9.41 -9.15
N TYR A 440 16.52 9.20 -9.93
CA TYR A 440 16.64 8.56 -11.23
C TYR A 440 15.62 9.08 -12.24
N THR A 441 15.98 8.95 -13.52
CA THR A 441 15.10 9.30 -14.65
C THR A 441 14.94 8.10 -15.57
N LEU A 442 13.72 7.63 -15.77
CA LEU A 442 13.41 6.52 -16.66
C LEU A 442 12.83 7.02 -17.97
N VAL A 443 13.34 6.49 -19.08
CA VAL A 443 12.81 6.73 -20.42
C VAL A 443 12.25 5.42 -20.97
N ASN A 444 10.98 5.45 -21.41
CA ASN A 444 10.33 4.31 -22.04
C ASN A 444 9.83 4.70 -23.43
N LEU A 445 9.90 3.76 -24.36
CA LEU A 445 9.37 3.90 -25.71
C LEU A 445 8.47 2.73 -26.04
N SER A 446 7.39 2.98 -26.79
CA SER A 446 6.55 1.94 -27.30
C SER A 446 6.02 2.28 -28.68
N MET A 447 5.70 1.24 -29.44
CA MET A 447 4.97 1.34 -30.69
C MET A 447 3.80 0.38 -30.68
N SER A 448 2.69 0.79 -31.24
CA SER A 448 1.50 -0.03 -31.38
C SER A 448 1.01 -0.05 -32.82
N TYR A 449 0.39 -1.17 -33.16
CA TYR A 449 -0.35 -1.31 -34.40
C TYR A 449 -1.69 -1.99 -34.11
N ASP A 450 -2.77 -1.33 -34.49
CA ASP A 450 -4.16 -1.80 -34.35
C ASP A 450 -4.72 -2.10 -35.74
N ALA A 451 -5.04 -3.38 -36.00
CA ALA A 451 -5.81 -3.85 -37.15
C ALA A 451 -7.26 -4.13 -36.70
N GLU A 452 -8.11 -4.53 -37.65
CA GLU A 452 -9.52 -4.81 -37.40
C GLU A 452 -9.72 -5.89 -36.31
N ASP A 453 -9.00 -7.02 -36.43
CA ASP A 453 -9.18 -8.18 -35.56
C ASP A 453 -8.04 -8.39 -34.57
N TRP A 454 -6.95 -7.66 -34.68
CA TRP A 454 -5.81 -7.85 -33.79
C TRP A 454 -5.04 -6.56 -33.54
N SER A 455 -4.30 -6.54 -32.45
CA SER A 455 -3.38 -5.45 -32.14
C SER A 455 -2.07 -5.99 -31.57
N VAL A 456 -0.99 -5.28 -31.83
CA VAL A 456 0.33 -5.56 -31.25
C VAL A 456 0.90 -4.31 -30.62
N ILE A 457 1.50 -4.47 -29.44
CA ILE A 457 2.27 -3.43 -28.76
C ILE A 457 3.67 -3.99 -28.50
N VAL A 458 4.69 -3.24 -28.86
CA VAL A 458 6.08 -3.51 -28.49
C VAL A 458 6.59 -2.34 -27.68
N ALA A 459 7.16 -2.62 -26.52
CA ALA A 459 7.68 -1.61 -25.61
C ALA A 459 9.12 -1.92 -25.22
N ALA A 460 9.95 -0.88 -25.21
CA ALA A 460 11.27 -0.85 -24.59
C ALA A 460 11.17 -0.03 -23.32
N LYS A 461 11.36 -0.67 -22.19
CA LYS A 461 11.36 -0.04 -20.85
C LYS A 461 12.79 0.27 -20.43
N ASN A 462 12.95 1.37 -19.71
CA ASN A 462 14.26 1.84 -19.25
C ASN A 462 15.30 1.87 -20.39
N VAL A 463 14.99 2.61 -21.45
CA VAL A 463 15.80 2.63 -22.70
C VAL A 463 17.22 3.12 -22.46
N THR A 464 17.39 4.02 -21.50
CA THR A 464 18.67 4.57 -21.06
C THR A 464 19.52 3.59 -20.28
N ASP A 465 18.96 2.44 -19.88
CA ASP A 465 19.60 1.44 -19.02
C ASP A 465 20.02 2.02 -17.66
N GLU A 466 19.15 2.89 -17.12
CA GLU A 466 19.36 3.53 -15.83
C GLU A 466 19.41 2.47 -14.72
N ARG A 467 20.38 2.60 -13.81
CA ARG A 467 20.50 1.76 -12.64
C ARG A 467 19.86 2.43 -11.45
N TYR A 468 18.73 1.93 -11.01
CA TYR A 468 17.96 2.53 -9.95
C TYR A 468 17.49 1.50 -8.92
N PHE A 469 17.09 2.00 -7.76
CA PHE A 469 16.74 1.19 -6.61
C PHE A 469 15.45 1.70 -5.98
N ARG A 470 14.71 0.79 -5.35
CA ARG A 470 13.60 1.13 -4.46
C ARG A 470 13.92 0.81 -3.02
N ALA A 471 13.38 1.61 -2.10
CA ALA A 471 13.35 1.29 -0.69
C ALA A 471 12.51 0.03 -0.47
N ASN A 472 12.92 -0.80 0.48
CA ASN A 472 12.22 -2.01 0.84
C ASN A 472 11.94 -2.02 2.33
N PHE A 473 10.66 -2.05 2.70
CA PHE A 473 10.22 -1.98 4.09
C PHE A 473 11.02 -0.95 4.91
N PRO A 474 10.88 0.36 4.61
CA PRO A 474 11.71 1.40 5.23
C PRO A 474 11.69 1.38 6.75
N ASP A 475 10.60 0.92 7.34
CA ASP A 475 10.39 0.87 8.78
C ASP A 475 11.08 -0.32 9.46
N LEU A 476 11.42 -1.39 8.69
CA LEU A 476 12.02 -2.61 9.22
C LEU A 476 13.41 -2.90 8.63
N PHE A 477 13.55 -2.89 7.32
CA PHE A 477 14.74 -3.40 6.63
C PHE A 477 15.44 -2.36 5.74
N GLY A 478 14.93 -1.15 5.69
CA GLY A 478 15.32 -0.17 4.68
C GLY A 478 16.81 0.18 4.64
N THR A 479 17.54 0.08 5.75
CA THR A 479 18.99 0.29 5.78
C THR A 479 19.80 -0.93 5.44
N THR A 480 19.22 -2.13 5.48
CA THR A 480 19.92 -3.38 5.23
C THR A 480 19.62 -4.00 3.87
N VAL A 481 18.48 -3.62 3.28
CA VAL A 481 18.04 -4.15 1.99
C VAL A 481 17.58 -3.05 1.06
N VAL A 482 18.18 -3.00 -0.12
CA VAL A 482 17.73 -2.18 -1.25
C VAL A 482 17.40 -3.08 -2.42
N LEU A 483 16.28 -2.80 -3.10
CA LEU A 483 15.84 -3.56 -4.25
C LEU A 483 16.37 -2.94 -5.53
N PRO A 484 17.29 -3.61 -6.26
CA PRO A 484 17.65 -3.19 -7.60
C PRO A 484 16.46 -3.44 -8.54
N GLU A 485 16.16 -2.46 -9.34
CA GLU A 485 15.09 -2.54 -10.33
C GLU A 485 15.58 -3.09 -11.68
N LEU A 486 14.62 -3.46 -12.53
CA LEU A 486 14.93 -4.06 -13.81
C LEU A 486 15.75 -3.12 -14.72
N PRO A 487 16.82 -3.63 -15.35
CA PRO A 487 17.55 -2.91 -16.40
C PRO A 487 16.65 -2.71 -17.62
N ARG A 488 17.22 -2.17 -18.68
CA ARG A 488 16.51 -2.10 -19.98
C ARG A 488 15.95 -3.47 -20.35
N HIS A 489 14.66 -3.51 -20.62
CA HIS A 489 13.98 -4.73 -21.03
C HIS A 489 12.90 -4.44 -22.08
N TYR A 490 12.43 -5.50 -22.73
CA TYR A 490 11.49 -5.41 -23.81
C TYR A 490 10.26 -6.26 -23.53
N GLN A 491 9.10 -5.76 -23.92
CA GLN A 491 7.81 -6.43 -23.77
C GLN A 491 7.10 -6.40 -25.12
N ALA A 492 6.41 -7.48 -25.45
CA ALA A 492 5.51 -7.56 -26.59
C ALA A 492 4.17 -8.15 -26.15
N LYS A 493 3.08 -7.53 -26.59
CA LYS A 493 1.71 -8.01 -26.37
C LYS A 493 1.00 -8.11 -27.70
N LEU A 494 0.44 -9.26 -27.98
CA LEU A 494 -0.47 -9.52 -29.10
C LEU A 494 -1.88 -9.74 -28.54
N SER A 495 -2.86 -9.03 -29.04
CA SER A 495 -4.27 -9.21 -28.72
C SER A 495 -5.05 -9.56 -29.98
N TYR A 496 -5.98 -10.50 -29.86
CA TYR A 496 -6.88 -10.88 -30.94
C TYR A 496 -8.33 -10.76 -30.47
N ARG A 497 -9.20 -10.25 -31.36
CA ARG A 497 -10.64 -10.09 -31.10
C ARG A 497 -11.38 -11.13 -31.96
N PHE A 498 -12.26 -11.89 -31.29
CA PHE A 498 -13.09 -12.93 -31.93
C PHE A 498 -14.44 -12.39 -32.34
#